data_154800b4722938af4a80486ec90dbe5c
#
_entry.id   154800b4722938af4a80486ec90dbe5c
#
_cell.length_a   1.000
_cell.length_b   1.000
_cell.length_c   1.000
_cell.angle_alpha   90.00
_cell.angle_beta   90.00
_cell.angle_gamma   90.00
#
_symmetry.space_group_name_H-M   'P 1'
#
loop_
_entity.id
_entity.type
_entity.pdbx_description
1 polymer ?
#
loop_
_entity_poly.entity_id
_entity_poly.type
_entity_poly.pdbx_seq_one_letter_code
_entity_poly.pdbx_strand_id
1 'polypeptide(L)'
;MNKIFKSVLIVTVLAVATRLLSFIFKIYLSRTYGADTVGLYQMCLSVLLLLLSISIGGFPTVLSRKIAECEAKCDYTRQNALLTASVLISILTSALIVAFCFLFKDYLNFLFSDERCGNLFLIMIPALLSSSIYCSIRAWLNGKKRFFAFSFTELLEEIFKIAFTAFFSIGLVAQITGATAIAIAFTVADVLCAVILIIIFVAQGGRFSKPKGFLELYKSGVPLTTLRISTSLVSSLTALVVPMMLLKDGVQNATALYGVVSGMALPLITAPTTIIGSLAIVLIPDMAQANVLGDTDSIKSKLSYTILFSVFVCALFFIMFTGLGEELGLFLFDDVMAGEYVKYTSGMMFLIGINASTTTVLNSLGLERKTLLSYFCGIAVFIPLIFLLPSVMGIYSIAVASASMSLVCITVNFIILKKKVGAKLEHFSKNILLLLFTLPCIALTVFLKGILCL
;
A
#
# COMPACT_ATOMS: atom_id res chain seq x y z
N MET A 1 -17.60 -23.68 -15.85
CA MET A 1 -16.70 -22.85 -15.04
C MET A 1 -17.46 -22.36 -13.81
N ASN A 2 -17.04 -22.73 -12.58
CA ASN A 2 -17.76 -22.39 -11.35
C ASN A 2 -17.95 -20.87 -11.22
N LYS A 3 -19.15 -20.41 -10.80
CA LYS A 3 -19.45 -18.96 -10.58
C LYS A 3 -18.38 -18.28 -9.71
N ILE A 4 -17.85 -18.99 -8.74
CA ILE A 4 -16.77 -18.51 -7.85
C ILE A 4 -15.49 -18.25 -8.65
N PHE A 5 -15.07 -19.18 -9.50
CA PHE A 5 -13.86 -19.02 -10.32
C PHE A 5 -13.96 -17.82 -11.27
N LYS A 6 -15.12 -17.61 -11.91
CA LYS A 6 -15.36 -16.44 -12.77
C LYS A 6 -15.26 -15.13 -11.96
N SER A 7 -15.82 -15.10 -10.74
CA SER A 7 -15.75 -13.91 -9.89
C SER A 7 -14.32 -13.61 -9.44
N VAL A 8 -13.55 -14.62 -9.04
CA VAL A 8 -12.14 -14.47 -8.66
C VAL A 8 -11.32 -13.97 -9.85
N LEU A 9 -11.52 -14.54 -11.04
CA LEU A 9 -10.82 -14.11 -12.24
C LEU A 9 -11.09 -12.63 -12.57
N ILE A 10 -12.35 -12.20 -12.51
CA ILE A 10 -12.73 -10.80 -12.76
C ILE A 10 -12.04 -9.85 -11.76
N VAL A 11 -12.10 -10.17 -10.47
CA VAL A 11 -11.44 -9.35 -9.42
C VAL A 11 -9.94 -9.27 -9.66
N THR A 12 -9.30 -10.40 -9.98
CA THR A 12 -7.85 -10.45 -10.21
C THR A 12 -7.46 -9.61 -11.44
N VAL A 13 -8.17 -9.76 -12.56
CA VAL A 13 -7.89 -8.99 -13.78
C VAL A 13 -8.06 -7.49 -13.54
N LEU A 14 -9.16 -7.09 -12.90
CA LEU A 14 -9.41 -5.67 -12.59
C LEU A 14 -8.38 -5.13 -11.59
N ALA A 15 -8.01 -5.89 -10.57
CA ALA A 15 -6.98 -5.47 -9.60
C ALA A 15 -5.60 -5.30 -10.27
N VAL A 16 -5.22 -6.20 -11.18
CA VAL A 16 -3.99 -6.06 -11.97
C VAL A 16 -4.06 -4.82 -12.85
N ALA A 17 -5.18 -4.61 -13.56
CA ALA A 17 -5.37 -3.43 -14.39
C ALA A 17 -5.28 -2.12 -13.57
N THR A 18 -5.90 -2.06 -12.39
CA THR A 18 -5.81 -0.91 -11.48
C THR A 18 -4.35 -0.64 -11.07
N ARG A 19 -3.60 -1.67 -10.70
CA ARG A 19 -2.20 -1.52 -10.31
C ARG A 19 -1.30 -1.05 -11.45
N LEU A 20 -1.54 -1.56 -12.68
CA LEU A 20 -0.84 -1.09 -13.87
C LEU A 20 -1.16 0.38 -14.16
N LEU A 21 -2.43 0.78 -14.06
CA LEU A 21 -2.82 2.19 -14.23
C LEU A 21 -2.20 3.08 -13.16
N SER A 22 -2.20 2.68 -11.89
CA SER A 22 -1.54 3.42 -10.81
C SER A 22 -0.03 3.58 -11.07
N PHE A 23 0.61 2.56 -11.63
CA PHE A 23 2.02 2.62 -11.99
C PHE A 23 2.26 3.56 -13.19
N ILE A 24 1.43 3.46 -14.24
CA ILE A 24 1.47 4.37 -15.40
C ILE A 24 1.22 5.83 -14.95
N PHE A 25 0.31 6.05 -14.00
CA PHE A 25 0.08 7.38 -13.44
C PHE A 25 1.34 7.95 -12.77
N LYS A 26 2.09 7.15 -12.02
CA LYS A 26 3.36 7.59 -11.43
C LYS A 26 4.41 7.94 -12.48
N ILE A 27 4.51 7.15 -13.55
CA ILE A 27 5.39 7.45 -14.69
C ILE A 27 4.97 8.78 -15.33
N TYR A 28 3.68 8.96 -15.56
CA TYR A 28 3.15 10.19 -16.12
C TYR A 28 3.46 11.41 -15.25
N LEU A 29 3.23 11.31 -13.93
CA LEU A 29 3.54 12.38 -12.99
C LEU A 29 5.02 12.74 -12.99
N SER A 30 5.90 11.74 -12.96
CA SER A 30 7.34 11.94 -12.97
C SER A 30 7.81 12.68 -14.22
N ARG A 31 7.40 12.20 -15.40
CA ARG A 31 7.83 12.78 -16.68
C ARG A 31 7.26 14.16 -16.96
N THR A 32 6.02 14.41 -16.48
CA THR A 32 5.34 15.69 -16.77
C THR A 32 5.72 16.78 -15.79
N TYR A 33 5.88 16.43 -14.51
CA TYR A 33 6.02 17.41 -13.43
C TYR A 33 7.34 17.33 -12.67
N GLY A 34 8.14 16.31 -12.90
CA GLY A 34 9.42 16.11 -12.25
C GLY A 34 9.34 15.63 -10.79
N ALA A 35 10.51 15.31 -10.25
CA ALA A 35 10.68 14.69 -8.93
C ALA A 35 10.17 15.57 -7.77
N ASP A 36 10.36 16.90 -7.84
CA ASP A 36 9.96 17.83 -6.78
C ASP A 36 8.44 17.83 -6.57
N THR A 37 7.68 17.92 -7.66
CA THR A 37 6.21 17.87 -7.62
C THR A 37 5.70 16.51 -7.13
N VAL A 38 6.32 15.42 -7.57
CA VAL A 38 6.00 14.08 -7.09
C VAL A 38 6.30 13.96 -5.60
N GLY A 39 7.38 14.57 -5.10
CA GLY A 39 7.74 14.61 -3.69
C GLY A 39 6.68 15.30 -2.84
N LEU A 40 6.27 16.51 -3.24
CA LEU A 40 5.20 17.26 -2.57
C LEU A 40 3.90 16.44 -2.49
N TYR A 41 3.48 15.87 -3.61
CA TYR A 41 2.28 15.03 -3.67
C TYR A 41 2.38 13.80 -2.75
N GLN A 42 3.51 13.09 -2.75
CA GLN A 42 3.70 11.88 -1.94
C GLN A 42 3.75 12.20 -0.44
N MET A 43 4.34 13.34 -0.05
CA MET A 43 4.34 13.79 1.35
C MET A 43 2.90 14.07 1.82
N CYS A 44 2.13 14.85 1.06
CA CYS A 44 0.73 15.14 1.37
C CYS A 44 -0.13 13.87 1.39
N LEU A 45 0.03 12.99 0.40
CA LEU A 45 -0.70 11.73 0.30
C LEU A 45 -0.42 10.81 1.48
N SER A 46 0.83 10.71 1.94
CA SER A 46 1.19 9.85 3.07
C SER A 46 0.49 10.28 4.36
N VAL A 47 0.43 11.59 4.62
CA VAL A 47 -0.29 12.14 5.79
C VAL A 47 -1.80 11.97 5.63
N LEU A 48 -2.34 12.21 4.43
CA LEU A 48 -3.76 12.00 4.14
C LEU A 48 -4.18 10.55 4.38
N LEU A 49 -3.37 9.56 3.96
CA LEU A 49 -3.62 8.14 4.19
C LEU A 49 -3.58 7.76 5.68
N LEU A 50 -2.75 8.44 6.49
CA LEU A 50 -2.77 8.28 7.94
C LEU A 50 -4.10 8.77 8.51
N LEU A 51 -4.54 9.98 8.15
CA LEU A 51 -5.82 10.52 8.61
C LEU A 51 -7.01 9.69 8.13
N LEU A 52 -6.94 9.16 6.91
CA LEU A 52 -7.91 8.21 6.39
C LEU A 52 -7.96 6.92 7.22
N SER A 53 -6.80 6.42 7.63
CA SER A 53 -6.71 5.23 8.50
C SER A 53 -7.27 5.47 9.89
N ILE A 54 -7.17 6.70 10.42
CA ILE A 54 -7.77 7.10 11.70
C ILE A 54 -9.29 7.22 11.54
N SER A 55 -9.76 7.84 10.45
CA SER A 55 -11.18 8.12 10.21
C SER A 55 -11.99 6.86 9.89
N ILE A 56 -11.52 6.05 8.96
CA ILE A 56 -12.25 4.89 8.41
C ILE A 56 -11.75 3.59 9.02
N GLY A 57 -10.45 3.49 9.24
CA GLY A 57 -9.78 2.36 9.88
C GLY A 57 -10.17 1.00 9.34
N GLY A 58 -10.44 0.07 10.26
CA GLY A 58 -10.84 -1.30 9.97
C GLY A 58 -12.33 -1.50 9.68
N PHE A 59 -13.14 -0.45 9.79
CA PHE A 59 -14.60 -0.55 9.62
C PHE A 59 -15.05 -1.19 8.31
N PRO A 60 -14.48 -0.88 7.13
CA PRO A 60 -14.89 -1.49 5.88
C PRO A 60 -14.75 -3.01 5.87
N THR A 61 -13.68 -3.54 6.47
CA THR A 61 -13.46 -4.99 6.54
C THR A 61 -14.47 -5.68 7.45
N VAL A 62 -14.75 -5.08 8.62
CA VAL A 62 -15.78 -5.60 9.55
C VAL A 62 -17.17 -5.47 8.95
N LEU A 63 -17.48 -4.33 8.34
CA LEU A 63 -18.76 -4.09 7.68
C LEU A 63 -19.03 -5.10 6.58
N SER A 64 -18.05 -5.36 5.70
CA SER A 64 -18.18 -6.36 4.63
C SER A 64 -18.52 -7.74 5.17
N ARG A 65 -17.84 -8.18 6.24
CA ARG A 65 -18.12 -9.46 6.89
C ARG A 65 -19.53 -9.48 7.49
N LYS A 66 -19.93 -8.43 8.22
CA LYS A 66 -21.27 -8.33 8.84
C LYS A 66 -22.38 -8.29 7.82
N ILE A 67 -22.18 -7.61 6.70
CA ILE A 67 -23.13 -7.58 5.58
C ILE A 67 -23.29 -8.97 4.97
N ALA A 68 -22.19 -9.72 4.79
CA ALA A 68 -22.28 -11.10 4.31
C ALA A 68 -23.03 -12.03 5.28
N GLU A 69 -22.85 -11.83 6.60
CA GLU A 69 -23.62 -12.54 7.64
C GLU A 69 -25.13 -12.19 7.56
N CYS A 70 -25.48 -10.90 7.39
CA CYS A 70 -26.87 -10.47 7.25
C CYS A 70 -27.50 -10.97 5.95
N GLU A 71 -26.76 -10.96 4.84
CA GLU A 71 -27.22 -11.48 3.54
C GLU A 71 -27.55 -12.97 3.64
N ALA A 72 -26.72 -13.77 4.32
CA ALA A 72 -26.97 -15.18 4.54
C ALA A 72 -28.22 -15.46 5.40
N LYS A 73 -28.60 -14.50 6.26
CA LYS A 73 -29.79 -14.57 7.11
C LYS A 73 -31.01 -13.84 6.51
N CYS A 74 -30.89 -13.26 5.32
CA CYS A 74 -31.90 -12.41 4.67
C CYS A 74 -32.35 -11.21 5.53
N ASP A 75 -31.49 -10.74 6.47
CA ASP A 75 -31.80 -9.58 7.34
C ASP A 75 -31.34 -8.28 6.70
N TYR A 76 -32.07 -7.83 5.71
CA TYR A 76 -31.78 -6.60 4.97
C TYR A 76 -31.96 -5.32 5.82
N THR A 77 -32.81 -5.38 6.86
CA THR A 77 -33.00 -4.26 7.77
C THR A 77 -31.75 -3.98 8.58
N ARG A 78 -31.17 -5.01 9.18
CA ARG A 78 -29.91 -4.91 9.92
C ARG A 78 -28.75 -4.55 9.01
N GLN A 79 -28.70 -5.10 7.79
CA GLN A 79 -27.70 -4.79 6.78
C GLN A 79 -27.65 -3.28 6.49
N ASN A 80 -28.80 -2.67 6.19
CA ASN A 80 -28.91 -1.24 5.89
C ASN A 80 -28.57 -0.38 7.12
N ALA A 81 -28.97 -0.82 8.32
CA ALA A 81 -28.68 -0.12 9.57
C ALA A 81 -27.17 -0.09 9.89
N LEU A 82 -26.47 -1.20 9.69
CA LEU A 82 -25.01 -1.31 9.87
C LEU A 82 -24.24 -0.45 8.85
N LEU A 83 -24.68 -0.46 7.60
CA LEU A 83 -24.09 0.41 6.56
C LEU A 83 -24.23 1.90 6.96
N THR A 84 -25.45 2.31 7.31
CA THR A 84 -25.71 3.71 7.70
C THR A 84 -24.91 4.09 8.95
N ALA A 85 -24.77 3.20 9.92
CA ALA A 85 -23.93 3.42 11.10
C ALA A 85 -22.45 3.60 10.72
N SER A 86 -21.91 2.75 9.81
CA SER A 86 -20.54 2.88 9.33
C SER A 86 -20.29 4.20 8.60
N VAL A 87 -21.19 4.58 7.68
CA VAL A 87 -21.10 5.84 6.94
C VAL A 87 -21.12 7.04 7.91
N LEU A 88 -22.02 7.05 8.89
CA LEU A 88 -22.13 8.14 9.87
C LEU A 88 -20.89 8.25 10.75
N ILE A 89 -20.37 7.14 11.28
CA ILE A 89 -19.13 7.16 12.09
C ILE A 89 -18.01 7.75 11.25
N SER A 90 -17.80 7.22 10.04
CA SER A 90 -16.70 7.64 9.19
C SER A 90 -16.83 9.10 8.74
N ILE A 91 -18.02 9.57 8.39
CA ILE A 91 -18.25 10.99 8.04
C ILE A 91 -18.02 11.90 9.24
N LEU A 92 -18.53 11.55 10.41
CA LEU A 92 -18.35 12.39 11.61
C LEU A 92 -16.87 12.48 12.00
N THR A 93 -16.15 11.36 12.00
CA THR A 93 -14.70 11.36 12.28
C THR A 93 -13.92 12.11 11.21
N SER A 94 -14.24 11.95 9.94
CA SER A 94 -13.61 12.70 8.85
C SER A 94 -13.91 14.20 8.95
N ALA A 95 -15.16 14.58 9.25
CA ALA A 95 -15.54 15.98 9.40
C ALA A 95 -14.82 16.66 10.57
N LEU A 96 -14.67 15.96 11.69
CA LEU A 96 -13.88 16.45 12.83
C LEU A 96 -12.40 16.65 12.45
N ILE A 97 -11.81 15.69 11.74
CA ILE A 97 -10.41 15.79 11.29
C ILE A 97 -10.25 16.94 10.29
N VAL A 98 -11.15 17.06 9.31
CA VAL A 98 -11.13 18.14 8.33
C VAL A 98 -11.28 19.49 9.02
N ALA A 99 -12.25 19.64 9.92
CA ALA A 99 -12.45 20.86 10.69
C ALA A 99 -11.23 21.21 11.55
N PHE A 100 -10.63 20.22 12.20
CA PHE A 100 -9.38 20.40 12.97
C PHE A 100 -8.25 20.93 12.09
N CYS A 101 -8.02 20.33 10.92
CA CYS A 101 -6.97 20.78 10.01
C CYS A 101 -7.22 22.20 9.46
N PHE A 102 -8.47 22.59 9.19
CA PHE A 102 -8.78 23.95 8.77
C PHE A 102 -8.63 24.98 9.91
N LEU A 103 -9.01 24.61 11.15
CA LEU A 103 -8.82 25.47 12.32
C LEU A 103 -7.35 25.72 12.66
N PHE A 104 -6.52 24.69 12.46
CA PHE A 104 -5.09 24.72 12.75
C PHE A 104 -4.23 24.81 11.49
N LYS A 105 -4.74 25.41 10.43
CA LYS A 105 -4.06 25.51 9.12
C LYS A 105 -2.64 26.10 9.22
N ASP A 106 -2.44 27.10 10.09
CA ASP A 106 -1.17 27.79 10.24
C ASP A 106 -0.09 26.89 10.86
N TYR A 107 -0.50 25.88 11.63
CA TYR A 107 0.40 24.87 12.20
C TYR A 107 0.75 23.74 11.21
N LEU A 108 0.00 23.58 10.11
CA LEU A 108 0.29 22.55 9.10
C LEU A 108 1.65 22.81 8.42
N ASN A 109 2.05 24.06 8.28
CA ASN A 109 3.35 24.40 7.72
C ASN A 109 4.52 23.93 8.59
N PHE A 110 4.33 23.80 9.92
CA PHE A 110 5.33 23.22 10.82
C PHE A 110 5.37 21.68 10.77
N LEU A 111 4.29 21.05 10.31
CA LEU A 111 4.23 19.59 10.19
C LEU A 111 5.07 19.09 9.00
N PHE A 112 5.03 19.83 7.89
CA PHE A 112 5.78 19.50 6.69
C PHE A 112 7.12 20.22 6.68
N SER A 113 8.13 19.56 6.14
CA SER A 113 9.45 20.17 5.92
C SER A 113 9.47 21.19 4.77
N ASP A 114 8.44 21.19 3.92
CA ASP A 114 8.26 22.09 2.77
C ASP A 114 6.94 22.85 2.94
N GLU A 115 7.02 24.18 3.01
CA GLU A 115 5.85 25.07 3.21
C GLU A 115 4.79 24.92 2.12
N ARG A 116 5.16 24.51 0.92
CA ARG A 116 4.25 24.29 -0.20
C ARG A 116 3.26 23.15 0.09
N CYS A 117 3.66 22.18 0.92
CA CYS A 117 2.81 21.04 1.29
C CYS A 117 1.57 21.46 2.08
N GLY A 118 1.64 22.49 2.93
CA GLY A 118 0.50 22.92 3.75
C GLY A 118 -0.71 23.30 2.91
N ASN A 119 -0.52 24.11 1.88
CA ASN A 119 -1.59 24.51 0.98
C ASN A 119 -2.10 23.36 0.11
N LEU A 120 -1.21 22.51 -0.41
CA LEU A 120 -1.58 21.33 -1.18
C LEU A 120 -2.41 20.35 -0.34
N PHE A 121 -2.02 20.14 0.90
CA PHE A 121 -2.72 19.28 1.83
C PHE A 121 -4.13 19.79 2.13
N LEU A 122 -4.32 21.10 2.31
CA LEU A 122 -5.65 21.71 2.51
C LEU A 122 -6.57 21.52 1.31
N ILE A 123 -6.04 21.42 0.09
CA ILE A 123 -6.83 21.10 -1.12
C ILE A 123 -7.22 19.61 -1.12
N MET A 124 -6.35 18.72 -0.64
CA MET A 124 -6.59 17.28 -0.66
C MET A 124 -7.47 16.79 0.50
N ILE A 125 -7.44 17.45 1.66
CA ILE A 125 -8.08 16.94 2.87
C ILE A 125 -9.61 16.79 2.77
N PRO A 126 -10.39 17.59 2.00
CA PRO A 126 -11.81 17.36 1.80
C PRO A 126 -12.14 16.00 1.18
N ALA A 127 -11.21 15.39 0.46
CA ALA A 127 -11.36 14.03 -0.06
C ALA A 127 -11.59 12.98 1.07
N LEU A 128 -11.21 13.28 2.31
CA LEU A 128 -11.53 12.41 3.44
C LEU A 128 -13.03 12.16 3.62
N LEU A 129 -13.85 13.15 3.35
CA LEU A 129 -15.31 13.03 3.47
C LEU A 129 -15.89 12.12 2.39
N SER A 130 -15.48 12.30 1.16
CA SER A 130 -15.90 11.45 0.04
C SER A 130 -15.38 10.02 0.18
N SER A 131 -14.13 9.84 0.57
CA SER A 131 -13.51 8.52 0.85
C SER A 131 -14.25 7.77 1.96
N SER A 132 -14.84 8.46 2.95
CA SER A 132 -15.63 7.83 4.02
C SER A 132 -16.88 7.15 3.49
N ILE A 133 -17.59 7.80 2.58
CA ILE A 133 -18.77 7.25 1.91
C ILE A 133 -18.34 6.13 0.97
N TYR A 134 -17.31 6.39 0.16
CA TYR A 134 -16.77 5.47 -0.83
C TYR A 134 -16.34 4.14 -0.21
N CYS A 135 -15.53 4.16 0.85
CA CYS A 135 -15.06 2.94 1.50
C CYS A 135 -16.20 2.14 2.15
N SER A 136 -17.19 2.80 2.76
CA SER A 136 -18.33 2.12 3.38
C SER A 136 -19.24 1.45 2.36
N ILE A 137 -19.53 2.10 1.23
CA ILE A 137 -20.36 1.51 0.16
C ILE A 137 -19.58 0.38 -0.56
N ARG A 138 -18.29 0.55 -0.80
CA ARG A 138 -17.45 -0.55 -1.33
C ARG A 138 -17.46 -1.77 -0.41
N ALA A 139 -17.41 -1.58 0.91
CA ALA A 139 -17.54 -2.68 1.86
C ALA A 139 -18.90 -3.40 1.76
N TRP A 140 -19.98 -2.64 1.50
CA TRP A 140 -21.29 -3.23 1.26
C TRP A 140 -21.31 -4.06 -0.04
N LEU A 141 -20.75 -3.55 -1.14
CA LEU A 141 -20.64 -4.28 -2.40
C LEU A 141 -19.87 -5.60 -2.23
N ASN A 142 -18.75 -5.54 -1.50
CA ASN A 142 -17.92 -6.70 -1.20
C ASN A 142 -18.69 -7.73 -0.36
N GLY A 143 -19.39 -7.29 0.69
CA GLY A 143 -20.22 -8.15 1.54
C GLY A 143 -21.36 -8.83 0.78
N LYS A 144 -21.96 -8.15 -0.20
CA LYS A 144 -22.95 -8.70 -1.12
C LYS A 144 -22.36 -9.55 -2.26
N LYS A 145 -21.05 -9.76 -2.27
CA LYS A 145 -20.33 -10.49 -3.34
C LYS A 145 -20.52 -9.86 -4.73
N ARG A 146 -20.75 -8.55 -4.79
CA ARG A 146 -20.84 -7.77 -6.02
C ARG A 146 -19.44 -7.35 -6.50
N PHE A 147 -18.60 -8.34 -6.70
CA PHE A 147 -17.17 -8.18 -6.93
C PHE A 147 -16.80 -7.35 -8.17
N PHE A 148 -17.60 -7.44 -9.22
CA PHE A 148 -17.37 -6.61 -10.41
C PHE A 148 -17.51 -5.12 -10.08
N ALA A 149 -18.62 -4.70 -9.47
CA ALA A 149 -18.83 -3.29 -9.11
C ALA A 149 -17.77 -2.81 -8.10
N PHE A 150 -17.41 -3.66 -7.14
CA PHE A 150 -16.34 -3.40 -6.16
C PHE A 150 -15.00 -3.09 -6.81
N SER A 151 -14.55 -3.92 -7.77
CA SER A 151 -13.25 -3.74 -8.41
C SER A 151 -13.28 -2.71 -9.54
N PHE A 152 -14.41 -2.60 -10.24
CA PHE A 152 -14.59 -1.62 -11.30
C PHE A 152 -14.54 -0.17 -10.79
N THR A 153 -15.10 0.10 -9.62
CA THR A 153 -15.04 1.44 -9.02
C THR A 153 -13.62 1.85 -8.64
N GLU A 154 -12.76 0.91 -8.24
CA GLU A 154 -11.34 1.17 -7.98
C GLU A 154 -10.57 1.50 -9.27
N LEU A 155 -10.85 0.76 -10.34
CA LEU A 155 -10.29 1.05 -11.65
C LEU A 155 -10.73 2.44 -12.16
N LEU A 156 -12.01 2.77 -11.98
CA LEU A 156 -12.59 4.05 -12.39
C LEU A 156 -11.95 5.23 -11.66
N GLU A 157 -11.65 5.07 -10.37
CA GLU A 157 -10.95 6.06 -9.57
C GLU A 157 -9.56 6.39 -10.15
N GLU A 158 -8.78 5.37 -10.52
CA GLU A 158 -7.48 5.58 -11.15
C GLU A 158 -7.59 6.24 -12.53
N ILE A 159 -8.58 5.85 -13.34
CA ILE A 159 -8.84 6.49 -14.63
C ILE A 159 -9.17 7.98 -14.44
N PHE A 160 -10.01 8.32 -13.47
CA PHE A 160 -10.35 9.73 -13.21
C PHE A 160 -9.17 10.53 -12.69
N LYS A 161 -8.33 9.98 -11.81
CA LYS A 161 -7.10 10.65 -11.36
C LYS A 161 -6.21 11.01 -12.55
N ILE A 162 -5.99 10.06 -13.46
CA ILE A 162 -5.19 10.30 -14.66
C ILE A 162 -5.85 11.34 -15.57
N ALA A 163 -7.14 11.17 -15.85
CA ALA A 163 -7.88 12.04 -16.77
C ALA A 163 -7.94 13.49 -16.26
N PHE A 164 -8.27 13.70 -14.98
CA PHE A 164 -8.30 15.04 -14.40
C PHE A 164 -6.92 15.66 -14.25
N THR A 165 -5.91 14.87 -13.89
CA THR A 165 -4.53 15.39 -13.87
C THR A 165 -4.11 15.85 -15.25
N ALA A 166 -4.37 15.07 -16.30
CA ALA A 166 -4.09 15.45 -17.67
C ALA A 166 -4.92 16.69 -18.10
N PHE A 167 -6.19 16.72 -17.75
CA PHE A 167 -7.08 17.85 -18.08
C PHE A 167 -6.61 19.17 -17.47
N PHE A 168 -6.25 19.18 -16.17
CA PHE A 168 -5.73 20.37 -15.51
C PHE A 168 -4.33 20.75 -15.98
N SER A 169 -3.57 19.80 -16.55
CA SER A 169 -2.23 20.06 -17.12
C SER A 169 -2.29 20.82 -18.44
N ILE A 170 -3.34 20.66 -19.25
CA ILE A 170 -3.45 21.24 -20.61
C ILE A 170 -3.65 22.78 -20.58
N GLY A 171 -3.59 23.40 -19.40
CA GLY A 171 -3.49 24.86 -19.32
C GLY A 171 -4.81 25.61 -19.51
N LEU A 172 -5.96 24.95 -19.40
CA LEU A 172 -7.27 25.63 -19.35
C LEU A 172 -7.41 26.60 -18.17
N VAL A 173 -6.54 26.41 -17.15
CA VAL A 173 -6.41 27.32 -16.00
C VAL A 173 -4.94 27.67 -15.83
N ALA A 174 -4.47 28.66 -16.57
CA ALA A 174 -3.06 29.09 -16.69
C ALA A 174 -2.37 29.51 -15.36
N GLN A 175 -3.04 29.41 -14.24
CA GLN A 175 -2.52 29.82 -12.92
C GLN A 175 -2.31 28.65 -11.95
N ILE A 176 -2.61 27.38 -12.35
CA ILE A 176 -2.49 26.23 -11.45
C ILE A 176 -1.10 25.60 -11.63
N THR A 177 -0.28 25.61 -10.57
CA THR A 177 1.02 24.93 -10.56
C THR A 177 0.83 23.41 -10.64
N GLY A 178 1.84 22.69 -11.16
CA GLY A 178 1.75 21.24 -11.37
C GLY A 178 1.29 20.45 -10.14
N ALA A 179 1.84 20.73 -8.96
CA ALA A 179 1.44 20.09 -7.71
C ALA A 179 -0.02 20.39 -7.33
N THR A 180 -0.47 21.62 -7.53
CA THR A 180 -1.86 22.04 -7.24
C THR A 180 -2.85 21.36 -8.18
N ALA A 181 -2.49 21.20 -9.46
CA ALA A 181 -3.30 20.48 -10.44
C ALA A 181 -3.53 19.01 -10.01
N ILE A 182 -2.47 18.34 -9.55
CA ILE A 182 -2.55 16.97 -9.05
C ILE A 182 -3.45 16.88 -7.80
N ALA A 183 -3.31 17.83 -6.86
CA ALA A 183 -4.11 17.85 -5.63
C ALA A 183 -5.61 18.06 -5.91
N ILE A 184 -5.94 18.97 -6.83
CA ILE A 184 -7.32 19.22 -7.27
C ILE A 184 -7.86 17.99 -8.01
N ALA A 185 -7.07 17.44 -8.95
CA ALA A 185 -7.46 16.24 -9.70
C ALA A 185 -7.78 15.05 -8.78
N PHE A 186 -6.92 14.83 -7.77
CA PHE A 186 -7.13 13.80 -6.75
C PHE A 186 -8.47 14.00 -6.02
N THR A 187 -8.72 15.20 -5.51
CA THR A 187 -9.94 15.52 -4.75
C THR A 187 -11.20 15.41 -5.59
N VAL A 188 -11.17 15.94 -6.83
CA VAL A 188 -12.30 15.87 -7.76
C VAL A 188 -12.58 14.42 -8.18
N ALA A 189 -11.54 13.63 -8.46
CA ALA A 189 -11.70 12.22 -8.81
C ALA A 189 -12.35 11.43 -7.66
N ASP A 190 -11.90 11.64 -6.42
CA ASP A 190 -12.44 10.94 -5.23
C ASP A 190 -13.91 11.31 -4.99
N VAL A 191 -14.26 12.61 -5.07
CA VAL A 191 -15.66 13.08 -4.95
C VAL A 191 -16.54 12.47 -6.04
N LEU A 192 -16.09 12.51 -7.29
CA LEU A 192 -16.85 11.97 -8.41
C LEU A 192 -17.06 10.45 -8.27
N CYS A 193 -16.02 9.71 -7.86
CA CYS A 193 -16.12 8.28 -7.59
C CYS A 193 -17.10 7.99 -6.45
N ALA A 194 -17.11 8.79 -5.39
CA ALA A 194 -18.09 8.64 -4.31
C ALA A 194 -19.52 8.84 -4.80
N VAL A 195 -19.76 9.86 -5.64
CA VAL A 195 -21.08 10.12 -6.25
C VAL A 195 -21.52 8.95 -7.14
N ILE A 196 -20.65 8.50 -8.04
CA ILE A 196 -20.95 7.36 -8.93
C ILE A 196 -21.25 6.11 -8.10
N LEU A 197 -20.49 5.88 -7.04
CA LEU A 197 -20.70 4.74 -6.17
C LEU A 197 -22.02 4.80 -5.40
N ILE A 198 -22.47 5.99 -4.99
CA ILE A 198 -23.81 6.18 -4.42
C ILE A 198 -24.89 5.83 -5.45
N ILE A 199 -24.74 6.26 -6.71
CA ILE A 199 -25.66 5.93 -7.78
C ILE A 199 -25.72 4.40 -8.00
N ILE A 200 -24.57 3.74 -8.08
CA ILE A 200 -24.47 2.27 -8.21
C ILE A 200 -25.13 1.59 -7.01
N PHE A 201 -24.91 2.08 -5.80
CA PHE A 201 -25.51 1.56 -4.57
C PHE A 201 -27.03 1.61 -4.62
N VAL A 202 -27.62 2.77 -4.95
CA VAL A 202 -29.07 2.96 -5.06
C VAL A 202 -29.65 2.09 -6.19
N ALA A 203 -29.01 2.07 -7.36
CA ALA A 203 -29.44 1.26 -8.51
C ALA A 203 -29.43 -0.24 -8.19
N GLN A 204 -28.55 -0.69 -7.28
CA GLN A 204 -28.48 -2.07 -6.83
C GLN A 204 -29.42 -2.38 -5.64
N GLY A 205 -30.35 -1.50 -5.31
CA GLY A 205 -31.33 -1.67 -4.25
C GLY A 205 -30.83 -1.39 -2.84
N GLY A 206 -29.68 -0.72 -2.73
CA GLY A 206 -29.16 -0.24 -1.45
C GLY A 206 -30.04 0.87 -0.88
N ARG A 207 -30.23 0.86 0.42
CA ARG A 207 -31.03 1.88 1.14
C ARG A 207 -30.33 2.26 2.43
N PHE A 208 -30.39 3.54 2.78
CA PHE A 208 -30.03 4.00 4.12
C PHE A 208 -31.21 3.82 5.07
N SER A 209 -30.97 3.47 6.31
CA SER A 209 -31.99 3.26 7.34
C SER A 209 -31.54 3.86 8.68
N LYS A 210 -32.38 3.75 9.71
CA LYS A 210 -31.99 4.21 11.06
C LYS A 210 -30.71 3.47 11.51
N PRO A 211 -29.63 4.18 11.87
CA PRO A 211 -28.34 3.59 12.18
C PRO A 211 -28.44 2.76 13.47
N LYS A 212 -27.92 1.52 13.41
CA LYS A 212 -27.81 0.62 14.57
C LYS A 212 -26.50 -0.17 14.50
N GLY A 213 -26.02 -0.65 15.64
CA GLY A 213 -24.85 -1.51 15.70
C GLY A 213 -23.51 -0.78 15.77
N PHE A 214 -23.47 0.50 16.17
CA PHE A 214 -22.24 1.29 16.34
C PHE A 214 -21.21 0.59 17.20
N LEU A 215 -21.62 0.09 18.38
CA LEU A 215 -20.72 -0.55 19.33
C LEU A 215 -20.17 -1.86 18.79
N GLU A 216 -20.95 -2.59 18.01
CA GLU A 216 -20.55 -3.85 17.37
C GLU A 216 -19.46 -3.62 16.31
N LEU A 217 -19.63 -2.60 15.44
CA LEU A 217 -18.67 -2.19 14.45
C LEU A 217 -17.37 -1.70 15.12
N TYR A 218 -17.50 -0.86 16.14
CA TYR A 218 -16.37 -0.28 16.85
C TYR A 218 -15.52 -1.37 17.53
N LYS A 219 -16.12 -2.22 18.38
CA LYS A 219 -15.40 -3.29 19.10
C LYS A 219 -14.68 -4.25 18.15
N SER A 220 -15.32 -4.60 17.04
CA SER A 220 -14.73 -5.50 16.05
C SER A 220 -13.72 -4.80 15.13
N GLY A 221 -13.84 -3.49 14.95
CA GLY A 221 -13.00 -2.69 14.07
C GLY A 221 -11.68 -2.26 14.70
N VAL A 222 -11.63 -2.04 16.02
CA VAL A 222 -10.44 -1.49 16.71
C VAL A 222 -9.13 -2.22 16.38
N PRO A 223 -9.04 -3.56 16.44
CA PRO A 223 -7.77 -4.25 16.14
C PRO A 223 -7.29 -4.01 14.70
N LEU A 224 -8.20 -4.01 13.73
CA LEU A 224 -7.87 -3.76 12.32
C LEU A 224 -7.55 -2.28 12.08
N THR A 225 -8.21 -1.38 12.78
CA THR A 225 -7.92 0.07 12.75
C THR A 225 -6.51 0.33 13.29
N THR A 226 -6.15 -0.29 14.41
CA THR A 226 -4.82 -0.15 15.00
C THR A 226 -3.73 -0.60 14.01
N LEU A 227 -3.93 -1.73 13.33
CA LEU A 227 -2.98 -2.20 12.32
C LEU A 227 -2.85 -1.20 11.15
N ARG A 228 -3.96 -0.70 10.63
CA ARG A 228 -3.96 0.28 9.53
C ARG A 228 -3.31 1.60 9.93
N ILE A 229 -3.63 2.13 11.11
CA ILE A 229 -2.99 3.34 11.64
C ILE A 229 -1.48 3.11 11.76
N SER A 230 -1.05 1.97 12.31
CA SER A 230 0.38 1.67 12.47
C SER A 230 1.13 1.61 11.14
N THR A 231 0.53 1.00 10.09
CA THR A 231 1.15 0.94 8.77
C THR A 231 1.21 2.32 8.10
N SER A 232 0.14 3.10 8.18
CA SER A 232 0.10 4.45 7.63
C SER A 232 1.00 5.41 8.41
N LEU A 233 1.16 5.20 9.72
CA LEU A 233 2.08 5.99 10.56
C LEU A 233 3.53 5.84 10.10
N VAL A 234 3.97 4.61 9.79
CA VAL A 234 5.32 4.36 9.25
C VAL A 234 5.53 5.16 7.96
N SER A 235 4.59 5.11 7.03
CA SER A 235 4.69 5.86 5.77
C SER A 235 4.70 7.38 6.00
N SER A 236 3.84 7.88 6.89
CA SER A 236 3.75 9.31 7.19
C SER A 236 4.99 9.82 7.93
N LEU A 237 5.51 9.05 8.89
CA LEU A 237 6.78 9.40 9.56
C LEU A 237 7.93 9.46 8.56
N THR A 238 8.01 8.51 7.63
CA THR A 238 9.02 8.53 6.58
C THR A 238 8.91 9.81 5.74
N ALA A 239 7.68 10.17 5.35
CA ALA A 239 7.41 11.34 4.52
C ALA A 239 7.72 12.68 5.21
N LEU A 240 7.58 12.74 6.52
CA LEU A 240 7.82 13.96 7.31
C LEU A 240 9.26 14.05 7.79
N VAL A 241 9.79 12.96 8.35
CA VAL A 241 11.08 12.96 9.05
C VAL A 241 12.26 12.95 8.08
N VAL A 242 12.21 12.14 7.02
CA VAL A 242 13.38 12.03 6.11
C VAL A 242 13.69 13.35 5.41
N PRO A 243 12.73 14.03 4.73
CA PRO A 243 13.02 15.32 4.14
C PRO A 243 13.46 16.36 5.17
N MET A 244 12.86 16.36 6.37
CA MET A 244 13.23 17.29 7.45
C MET A 244 14.69 17.09 7.91
N MET A 245 15.14 15.85 8.06
CA MET A 245 16.53 15.55 8.45
C MET A 245 17.51 15.91 7.33
N LEU A 246 17.19 15.60 6.07
CA LEU A 246 18.02 15.98 4.94
C LEU A 246 18.17 17.49 4.82
N LEU A 247 17.10 18.26 5.03
CA LEU A 247 17.17 19.72 5.03
C LEU A 247 18.07 20.26 6.16
N LYS A 248 17.99 19.67 7.37
CA LYS A 248 18.88 20.03 8.48
C LYS A 248 20.36 19.79 8.16
N ASP A 249 20.65 18.76 7.39
CA ASP A 249 22.00 18.42 6.93
C ASP A 249 22.45 19.23 5.69
N GLY A 250 21.65 20.23 5.28
CA GLY A 250 21.99 21.16 4.19
C GLY A 250 21.62 20.67 2.79
N VAL A 251 20.85 19.58 2.66
CA VAL A 251 20.40 19.07 1.37
C VAL A 251 19.19 19.87 0.87
N GLN A 252 19.41 20.83 -0.03
CA GLN A 252 18.35 21.75 -0.50
C GLN A 252 17.20 21.06 -1.28
N ASN A 253 17.49 19.94 -1.98
CA ASN A 253 16.52 19.24 -2.82
C ASN A 253 15.85 18.04 -2.08
N ALA A 254 15.69 18.11 -0.78
CA ALA A 254 15.19 16.99 0.04
C ALA A 254 13.79 16.50 -0.39
N THR A 255 12.91 17.41 -0.77
CA THR A 255 11.56 17.08 -1.27
C THR A 255 11.63 16.33 -2.60
N ALA A 256 12.47 16.77 -3.54
CA ALA A 256 12.67 16.06 -4.80
C ALA A 256 13.27 14.67 -4.60
N LEU A 257 14.30 14.55 -3.74
CA LEU A 257 14.91 13.27 -3.39
C LEU A 257 13.87 12.28 -2.79
N TYR A 258 13.02 12.78 -1.91
CA TYR A 258 11.92 11.97 -1.37
C TYR A 258 10.94 11.56 -2.48
N GLY A 259 10.65 12.44 -3.43
CA GLY A 259 9.83 12.16 -4.60
C GLY A 259 10.40 11.06 -5.48
N VAL A 260 11.71 11.13 -5.77
CA VAL A 260 12.44 10.07 -6.50
C VAL A 260 12.27 8.72 -5.80
N VAL A 261 12.49 8.68 -4.50
CA VAL A 261 12.43 7.41 -3.77
C VAL A 261 10.99 6.92 -3.60
N SER A 262 10.09 7.73 -3.06
CA SER A 262 8.73 7.29 -2.71
C SER A 262 7.80 7.19 -3.91
N GLY A 263 7.96 8.07 -4.90
CA GLY A 263 7.12 8.14 -6.08
C GLY A 263 7.57 7.25 -7.24
N MET A 264 8.88 7.04 -7.39
CA MET A 264 9.47 6.35 -8.55
C MET A 264 10.13 5.02 -8.17
N ALA A 265 11.14 5.03 -7.29
CA ALA A 265 11.96 3.85 -6.99
C ALA A 265 11.23 2.79 -6.16
N LEU A 266 10.58 3.17 -5.04
CA LEU A 266 9.87 2.23 -4.17
C LEU A 266 8.76 1.44 -4.87
N PRO A 267 7.94 2.01 -5.78
CA PRO A 267 7.00 1.24 -6.57
C PRO A 267 7.63 0.10 -7.38
N LEU A 268 8.82 0.32 -7.95
CA LEU A 268 9.58 -0.72 -8.65
C LEU A 268 10.07 -1.80 -7.67
N ILE A 269 10.72 -1.39 -6.59
CA ILE A 269 11.26 -2.29 -5.57
C ILE A 269 10.18 -3.16 -4.93
N THR A 270 8.96 -2.62 -4.77
CA THR A 270 7.85 -3.36 -4.19
C THR A 270 7.03 -4.16 -5.21
N ALA A 271 7.24 -3.99 -6.51
CA ALA A 271 6.52 -4.72 -7.57
C ALA A 271 6.55 -6.26 -7.39
N PRO A 272 7.68 -6.89 -7.04
CA PRO A 272 7.73 -8.34 -6.79
C PRO A 272 6.75 -8.81 -5.73
N THR A 273 6.48 -7.99 -4.70
CA THR A 273 5.55 -8.36 -3.62
C THR A 273 4.12 -8.55 -4.11
N THR A 274 3.74 -7.92 -5.21
CA THR A 274 2.44 -8.09 -5.86
C THR A 274 2.30 -9.51 -6.42
N ILE A 275 3.36 -10.01 -7.06
CA ILE A 275 3.40 -11.38 -7.60
C ILE A 275 3.39 -12.39 -6.46
N ILE A 276 4.18 -12.14 -5.41
CA ILE A 276 4.22 -12.97 -4.21
C ILE A 276 2.85 -13.00 -3.53
N GLY A 277 2.18 -11.85 -3.44
CA GLY A 277 0.83 -11.72 -2.88
C GLY A 277 -0.24 -12.52 -3.64
N SER A 278 -0.09 -12.71 -4.95
CA SER A 278 -1.02 -13.54 -5.74
C SER A 278 -0.98 -15.02 -5.33
N LEU A 279 0.21 -15.53 -4.98
CA LEU A 279 0.36 -16.90 -4.47
C LEU A 279 -0.37 -17.08 -3.13
N ALA A 280 -0.45 -16.03 -2.31
CA ALA A 280 -1.15 -16.06 -1.02
C ALA A 280 -2.63 -16.45 -1.19
N ILE A 281 -3.29 -15.97 -2.23
CA ILE A 281 -4.71 -16.23 -2.49
C ILE A 281 -4.98 -17.74 -2.62
N VAL A 282 -4.05 -18.47 -3.24
CA VAL A 282 -4.15 -19.92 -3.43
C VAL A 282 -3.74 -20.69 -2.17
N LEU A 283 -2.69 -20.25 -1.49
CA LEU A 283 -2.11 -20.98 -0.35
C LEU A 283 -2.91 -20.82 0.96
N ILE A 284 -3.60 -19.68 1.16
CA ILE A 284 -4.33 -19.41 2.40
C ILE A 284 -5.36 -20.51 2.71
N PRO A 285 -6.27 -20.91 1.79
CA PRO A 285 -7.26 -21.97 2.07
C PRO A 285 -6.61 -23.32 2.36
N ASP A 286 -5.59 -23.69 1.58
CA ASP A 286 -4.89 -24.96 1.71
C ASP A 286 -4.13 -25.09 3.04
N MET A 287 -3.49 -23.99 3.47
CA MET A 287 -2.80 -23.96 4.76
C MET A 287 -3.77 -23.97 5.93
N ALA A 288 -4.90 -23.26 5.81
CA ALA A 288 -5.94 -23.28 6.83
C ALA A 288 -6.52 -24.70 7.01
N GLN A 289 -6.74 -25.41 5.90
CA GLN A 289 -7.21 -26.81 5.94
C GLN A 289 -6.17 -27.73 6.60
N ALA A 290 -4.89 -27.63 6.20
CA ALA A 290 -3.81 -28.41 6.80
C ALA A 290 -3.67 -28.14 8.32
N ASN A 291 -3.86 -26.88 8.75
CA ASN A 291 -3.84 -26.50 10.16
C ASN A 291 -4.98 -27.16 10.97
N VAL A 292 -6.19 -27.21 10.40
CA VAL A 292 -7.35 -27.90 11.04
C VAL A 292 -7.11 -29.41 11.16
N LEU A 293 -6.48 -30.02 10.14
CA LEU A 293 -6.15 -31.44 10.12
C LEU A 293 -4.92 -31.80 10.98
N GLY A 294 -4.20 -30.81 11.52
CA GLY A 294 -2.97 -31.03 12.29
C GLY A 294 -1.77 -31.49 11.45
N ASP A 295 -1.86 -31.38 10.12
CA ASP A 295 -0.81 -31.79 9.18
C ASP A 295 0.33 -30.75 9.14
N THR A 296 1.24 -30.87 10.11
CA THR A 296 2.39 -29.96 10.26
C THR A 296 3.39 -30.10 9.11
N ASP A 297 3.51 -31.28 8.49
CA ASP A 297 4.50 -31.50 7.42
C ASP A 297 4.03 -30.87 6.11
N SER A 298 2.75 -30.92 5.80
CA SER A 298 2.16 -30.15 4.70
C SER A 298 2.37 -28.64 4.89
N ILE A 299 2.18 -28.11 6.10
CA ILE A 299 2.41 -26.68 6.39
C ILE A 299 3.88 -26.30 6.20
N LYS A 300 4.83 -27.13 6.68
CA LYS A 300 6.28 -26.90 6.50
C LYS A 300 6.66 -26.90 5.00
N SER A 301 6.14 -27.87 4.25
CA SER A 301 6.38 -27.96 2.81
C SER A 301 5.86 -26.71 2.07
N LYS A 302 4.64 -26.28 2.36
CA LYS A 302 4.03 -25.08 1.77
C LYS A 302 4.76 -23.79 2.18
N LEU A 303 5.22 -23.70 3.43
CA LEU A 303 6.06 -22.58 3.89
C LEU A 303 7.36 -22.52 3.10
N SER A 304 8.06 -23.65 2.96
CA SER A 304 9.30 -23.72 2.20
C SER A 304 9.09 -23.32 0.73
N TYR A 305 8.02 -23.83 0.11
CA TYR A 305 7.65 -23.49 -1.26
C TYR A 305 7.34 -21.99 -1.44
N THR A 306 6.60 -21.40 -0.50
CA THR A 306 6.24 -19.97 -0.53
C THR A 306 7.48 -19.09 -0.46
N ILE A 307 8.42 -19.44 0.41
CA ILE A 307 9.67 -18.69 0.55
C ILE A 307 10.55 -18.89 -0.68
N LEU A 308 10.68 -20.12 -1.19
CA LEU A 308 11.43 -20.41 -2.41
C LEU A 308 10.88 -19.59 -3.60
N PHE A 309 9.56 -19.58 -3.78
CA PHE A 309 8.91 -18.79 -4.82
C PHE A 309 9.21 -17.30 -4.65
N SER A 310 9.15 -16.77 -3.42
CA SER A 310 9.44 -15.36 -3.15
C SER A 310 10.89 -15.00 -3.46
N VAL A 311 11.82 -15.85 -3.05
CA VAL A 311 13.26 -15.67 -3.35
C VAL A 311 13.50 -15.73 -4.86
N PHE A 312 12.84 -16.66 -5.56
CA PHE A 312 12.94 -16.78 -7.02
C PHE A 312 12.43 -15.52 -7.74
N VAL A 313 11.24 -15.05 -7.39
CA VAL A 313 10.67 -13.81 -7.96
C VAL A 313 11.59 -12.62 -7.67
N CYS A 314 12.02 -12.44 -6.42
CA CYS A 314 12.94 -11.36 -6.07
C CYS A 314 14.27 -11.47 -6.80
N ALA A 315 14.80 -12.68 -7.04
CA ALA A 315 16.04 -12.90 -7.77
C ALA A 315 15.94 -12.42 -9.23
N LEU A 316 14.82 -12.69 -9.91
CA LEU A 316 14.61 -12.22 -11.28
C LEU A 316 14.65 -10.68 -11.35
N PHE A 317 13.93 -10.02 -10.45
CA PHE A 317 13.91 -8.55 -10.39
C PHE A 317 15.27 -7.97 -9.93
N PHE A 318 15.95 -8.65 -9.01
CA PHE A 318 17.26 -8.22 -8.53
C PHE A 318 18.30 -8.19 -9.66
N ILE A 319 18.35 -9.24 -10.49
CA ILE A 319 19.22 -9.28 -11.67
C ILE A 319 18.90 -8.11 -12.61
N MET A 320 17.62 -7.90 -12.90
CA MET A 320 17.17 -6.82 -13.78
C MET A 320 17.52 -5.44 -13.21
N PHE A 321 17.25 -5.19 -11.94
CA PHE A 321 17.46 -3.89 -11.32
C PHE A 321 18.94 -3.58 -11.07
N THR A 322 19.74 -4.59 -10.76
CA THR A 322 21.19 -4.41 -10.59
C THR A 322 21.88 -4.19 -11.92
N GLY A 323 21.44 -4.89 -12.98
CA GLY A 323 22.03 -4.77 -14.32
C GLY A 323 21.57 -3.57 -15.11
N LEU A 324 20.28 -3.25 -15.05
CA LEU A 324 19.61 -2.25 -15.89
C LEU A 324 18.90 -1.16 -15.07
N GLY A 325 19.26 -0.96 -13.79
CA GLY A 325 18.55 -0.05 -12.90
C GLY A 325 18.57 1.40 -13.39
N GLU A 326 19.73 1.90 -13.79
CA GLU A 326 19.90 3.28 -14.27
C GLU A 326 19.08 3.52 -15.55
N GLU A 327 19.16 2.59 -16.50
CA GLU A 327 18.39 2.68 -17.76
C GLU A 327 16.88 2.60 -17.52
N LEU A 328 16.46 1.76 -16.56
CA LEU A 328 15.05 1.69 -16.18
C LEU A 328 14.57 2.98 -15.53
N GLY A 329 15.38 3.62 -14.69
CA GLY A 329 15.06 4.92 -14.11
C GLY A 329 14.89 5.98 -15.17
N LEU A 330 15.84 6.09 -16.09
CA LEU A 330 15.80 7.00 -17.20
C LEU A 330 14.64 6.69 -18.17
N PHE A 331 14.48 5.41 -18.55
CA PHE A 331 13.42 4.99 -19.48
C PHE A 331 12.02 5.19 -18.92
N LEU A 332 11.78 4.90 -17.65
CA LEU A 332 10.45 5.00 -17.05
C LEU A 332 10.14 6.42 -16.57
N PHE A 333 11.06 7.03 -15.85
CA PHE A 333 10.80 8.26 -15.09
C PHE A 333 11.53 9.50 -15.60
N ASP A 334 12.42 9.33 -16.59
CA ASP A 334 13.33 10.39 -17.05
C ASP A 334 14.24 10.90 -15.92
N ASP A 335 14.64 9.99 -15.02
CA ASP A 335 15.41 10.31 -13.82
C ASP A 335 16.45 9.21 -13.53
N VAL A 336 17.72 9.58 -13.64
CA VAL A 336 18.86 8.66 -13.42
C VAL A 336 18.94 8.24 -11.94
N MET A 337 18.66 9.19 -11.03
CA MET A 337 18.75 8.95 -9.59
C MET A 337 17.72 7.91 -9.11
N ALA A 338 16.53 7.87 -9.72
CA ALA A 338 15.56 6.83 -9.46
C ALA A 338 16.12 5.44 -9.79
N GLY A 339 16.82 5.33 -10.92
CA GLY A 339 17.47 4.11 -11.35
C GLY A 339 18.64 3.70 -10.46
N GLU A 340 19.51 4.64 -10.10
CA GLU A 340 20.61 4.40 -9.16
C GLU A 340 20.10 3.90 -7.81
N TYR A 341 19.06 4.55 -7.27
CA TYR A 341 18.46 4.12 -6.01
C TYR A 341 17.92 2.68 -6.11
N VAL A 342 17.22 2.34 -7.20
CA VAL A 342 16.73 0.97 -7.44
C VAL A 342 17.89 -0.01 -7.53
N LYS A 343 18.96 0.31 -8.25
CA LYS A 343 20.16 -0.52 -8.41
C LYS A 343 20.79 -0.86 -7.06
N TYR A 344 21.06 0.15 -6.22
CA TYR A 344 21.76 -0.04 -4.95
C TYR A 344 20.89 -0.64 -3.85
N THR A 345 19.57 -0.42 -3.89
CA THR A 345 18.66 -0.88 -2.84
C THR A 345 17.85 -2.11 -3.22
N SER A 346 18.00 -2.63 -4.45
CA SER A 346 17.26 -3.81 -4.94
C SER A 346 17.38 -5.03 -4.03
N GLY A 347 18.51 -5.19 -3.31
CA GLY A 347 18.71 -6.30 -2.35
C GLY A 347 17.66 -6.33 -1.22
N MET A 348 17.07 -5.19 -0.85
CA MET A 348 16.02 -5.14 0.18
C MET A 348 14.75 -5.91 -0.21
N MET A 349 14.52 -6.15 -1.52
CA MET A 349 13.37 -6.91 -2.01
C MET A 349 13.30 -8.31 -1.42
N PHE A 350 14.44 -8.96 -1.20
CA PHE A 350 14.48 -10.30 -0.59
C PHE A 350 13.90 -10.28 0.82
N LEU A 351 14.27 -9.28 1.63
CA LEU A 351 13.75 -9.14 2.99
C LEU A 351 12.25 -8.82 2.97
N ILE A 352 11.82 -7.89 2.12
CA ILE A 352 10.41 -7.53 1.97
C ILE A 352 9.59 -8.74 1.49
N GLY A 353 10.08 -9.48 0.49
CA GLY A 353 9.41 -10.65 -0.07
C GLY A 353 9.28 -11.82 0.93
N ILE A 354 10.34 -12.11 1.67
CA ILE A 354 10.33 -13.15 2.72
C ILE A 354 9.41 -12.73 3.87
N ASN A 355 9.43 -11.44 4.26
CA ASN A 355 8.51 -10.93 5.28
C ASN A 355 7.04 -11.07 4.83
N ALA A 356 6.73 -10.69 3.59
CA ALA A 356 5.39 -10.85 3.03
C ALA A 356 4.93 -12.31 3.04
N SER A 357 5.80 -13.23 2.67
CA SER A 357 5.52 -14.68 2.66
C SER A 357 5.28 -15.25 4.06
N THR A 358 6.17 -14.96 5.01
CA THR A 358 6.04 -15.45 6.39
C THR A 358 4.80 -14.87 7.08
N THR A 359 4.49 -13.60 6.81
CA THR A 359 3.27 -12.92 7.28
C THR A 359 2.01 -13.58 6.73
N THR A 360 2.00 -13.90 5.43
CA THR A 360 0.90 -14.61 4.77
C THR A 360 0.65 -15.98 5.40
N VAL A 361 1.72 -16.74 5.66
CA VAL A 361 1.61 -18.05 6.32
C VAL A 361 1.04 -17.93 7.73
N LEU A 362 1.52 -16.98 8.54
CA LEU A 362 0.98 -16.75 9.89
C LEU A 362 -0.51 -16.40 9.86
N ASN A 363 -0.92 -15.54 8.92
CA ASN A 363 -2.33 -15.15 8.76
C ASN A 363 -3.18 -16.34 8.30
N SER A 364 -2.64 -17.23 7.44
CA SER A 364 -3.32 -18.47 7.01
C SER A 364 -3.52 -19.47 8.17
N LEU A 365 -2.66 -19.42 9.18
CA LEU A 365 -2.77 -20.23 10.40
C LEU A 365 -3.67 -19.60 11.48
N GLY A 366 -4.30 -18.45 11.19
CA GLY A 366 -5.16 -17.73 12.15
C GLY A 366 -4.37 -17.02 13.25
N LEU A 367 -3.11 -16.66 12.99
CA LEU A 367 -2.21 -16.04 13.97
C LEU A 367 -2.05 -14.53 13.74
N GLU A 368 -3.09 -13.83 13.27
CA GLU A 368 -3.06 -12.41 12.93
C GLU A 368 -2.59 -11.52 14.10
N ARG A 369 -2.96 -11.86 15.34
CA ARG A 369 -2.48 -11.13 16.53
C ARG A 369 -0.96 -11.22 16.71
N LYS A 370 -0.37 -12.36 16.33
CA LYS A 370 1.09 -12.55 16.40
C LYS A 370 1.80 -11.83 15.27
N THR A 371 1.19 -11.78 14.09
CA THR A 371 1.66 -10.95 12.98
C THR A 371 1.68 -9.47 13.35
N LEU A 372 0.66 -9.00 14.06
CA LEU A 372 0.60 -7.62 14.57
C LEU A 372 1.73 -7.34 15.57
N LEU A 373 2.01 -8.30 16.48
CA LEU A 373 3.15 -8.17 17.40
C LEU A 373 4.48 -8.09 16.65
N SER A 374 4.69 -8.96 15.66
CA SER A 374 5.87 -8.93 14.79
C SER A 374 6.05 -7.56 14.13
N TYR A 375 4.97 -6.99 13.63
CA TYR A 375 4.98 -5.66 13.01
C TYR A 375 5.36 -4.56 14.00
N PHE A 376 4.84 -4.58 15.23
CA PHE A 376 5.21 -3.63 16.28
C PHE A 376 6.69 -3.74 16.68
N CYS A 377 7.23 -4.96 16.77
CA CYS A 377 8.67 -5.16 16.97
C CYS A 377 9.49 -4.53 15.83
N GLY A 378 9.03 -4.65 14.60
CA GLY A 378 9.65 -4.02 13.44
C GLY A 378 9.60 -2.49 13.51
N ILE A 379 8.46 -1.91 13.85
CA ILE A 379 8.30 -0.45 14.02
C ILE A 379 9.23 0.08 15.11
N ALA A 380 9.40 -0.63 16.22
CA ALA A 380 10.27 -0.23 17.32
C ALA A 380 11.74 -0.07 16.88
N VAL A 381 12.15 -0.81 15.83
CA VAL A 381 13.48 -0.65 15.21
C VAL A 381 13.47 0.40 14.11
N PHE A 382 12.38 0.46 13.33
CA PHE A 382 12.26 1.40 12.21
C PHE A 382 12.31 2.87 12.67
N ILE A 383 11.54 3.21 13.71
CA ILE A 383 11.43 4.61 14.18
C ILE A 383 12.78 5.21 14.54
N PRO A 384 13.62 4.62 15.41
CA PRO A 384 14.93 5.19 15.69
C PRO A 384 15.81 5.33 14.46
N LEU A 385 15.78 4.35 13.55
CA LEU A 385 16.62 4.36 12.36
C LEU A 385 16.22 5.49 11.39
N ILE A 386 14.93 5.79 11.24
CA ILE A 386 14.49 6.86 10.35
C ILE A 386 14.86 8.26 10.86
N PHE A 387 15.12 8.41 12.17
CA PHE A 387 15.62 9.65 12.76
C PHE A 387 17.14 9.77 12.73
N LEU A 388 17.86 8.64 12.82
CA LEU A 388 19.32 8.66 12.99
C LEU A 388 20.07 8.48 11.66
N LEU A 389 19.55 7.64 10.75
CA LEU A 389 20.28 7.30 9.52
C LEU A 389 20.29 8.37 8.42
N PRO A 390 19.30 9.26 8.28
CA PRO A 390 19.33 10.27 7.22
C PRO A 390 20.59 11.14 7.25
N SER A 391 21.09 11.50 8.43
CA SER A 391 22.32 12.29 8.61
C SER A 391 23.60 11.54 8.19
N VAL A 392 23.57 10.21 8.12
CA VAL A 392 24.75 9.38 7.76
C VAL A 392 24.67 8.86 6.34
N MET A 393 23.48 8.42 5.91
CA MET A 393 23.26 7.70 4.65
C MET A 393 22.35 8.46 3.67
N GLY A 394 21.94 9.68 4.02
CA GLY A 394 21.04 10.48 3.21
C GLY A 394 19.72 9.75 2.94
N ILE A 395 19.26 9.82 1.70
CA ILE A 395 17.98 9.24 1.27
C ILE A 395 17.97 7.69 1.30
N TYR A 396 19.14 7.04 1.27
CA TYR A 396 19.25 5.57 1.38
C TYR A 396 18.84 5.04 2.77
N SER A 397 18.74 5.92 3.76
CA SER A 397 18.21 5.60 5.10
C SER A 397 16.84 4.92 5.07
N ILE A 398 15.98 5.28 4.09
CA ILE A 398 14.67 4.65 3.90
C ILE A 398 14.81 3.15 3.60
N ALA A 399 15.74 2.80 2.71
CA ALA A 399 15.99 1.41 2.36
C ALA A 399 16.53 0.60 3.53
N VAL A 400 17.52 1.14 4.25
CA VAL A 400 18.15 0.47 5.40
C VAL A 400 17.17 0.30 6.56
N ALA A 401 16.38 1.34 6.88
CA ALA A 401 15.36 1.26 7.92
C ALA A 401 14.27 0.24 7.57
N SER A 402 13.78 0.23 6.32
CA SER A 402 12.77 -0.72 5.85
C SER A 402 13.29 -2.16 5.79
N ALA A 403 14.54 -2.35 5.38
CA ALA A 403 15.21 -3.65 5.39
C ALA A 403 15.38 -4.18 6.82
N SER A 404 15.83 -3.32 7.76
CA SER A 404 16.00 -3.67 9.17
C SER A 404 14.65 -4.02 9.82
N MET A 405 13.61 -3.24 9.56
CA MET A 405 12.24 -3.57 9.99
C MET A 405 11.80 -4.93 9.49
N SER A 406 11.99 -5.20 8.20
CA SER A 406 11.63 -6.48 7.59
C SER A 406 12.41 -7.65 8.19
N LEU A 407 13.69 -7.47 8.48
CA LEU A 407 14.54 -8.48 9.12
C LEU A 407 14.03 -8.83 10.53
N VAL A 408 13.66 -7.84 11.32
CA VAL A 408 13.07 -8.05 12.65
C VAL A 408 11.75 -8.80 12.55
N CYS A 409 10.85 -8.36 11.63
CA CYS A 409 9.58 -9.04 11.38
C CYS A 409 9.80 -10.50 10.98
N ILE A 410 10.73 -10.79 10.05
CA ILE A 410 11.07 -12.15 9.63
C ILE A 410 11.52 -12.97 10.85
N THR A 411 12.43 -12.44 11.65
CA THR A 411 12.96 -13.14 12.82
C THR A 411 11.86 -13.52 13.80
N VAL A 412 10.97 -12.58 14.14
CA VAL A 412 9.84 -12.82 15.03
C VAL A 412 8.87 -13.83 14.41
N ASN A 413 8.54 -13.68 13.12
CA ASN A 413 7.67 -14.61 12.39
C ASN A 413 8.24 -16.05 12.42
N PHE A 414 9.54 -16.21 12.20
CA PHE A 414 10.21 -17.52 12.28
C PHE A 414 10.18 -18.12 13.69
N ILE A 415 10.41 -17.33 14.73
CA ILE A 415 10.32 -17.80 16.12
C ILE A 415 8.90 -18.33 16.38
N ILE A 416 7.87 -17.63 15.89
CA ILE A 416 6.48 -18.04 16.06
C ILE A 416 6.19 -19.32 15.28
N LEU A 417 6.63 -19.41 14.02
CA LEU A 417 6.45 -20.59 13.17
C LEU A 417 7.20 -21.81 13.70
N LYS A 418 8.43 -21.63 14.22
CA LYS A 418 9.19 -22.69 14.89
C LYS A 418 8.44 -23.26 16.08
N LYS A 419 7.85 -22.40 16.92
CA LYS A 419 7.07 -22.84 18.10
C LYS A 419 5.76 -23.51 17.72
N LYS A 420 5.09 -23.08 16.63
CA LYS A 420 3.75 -23.59 16.26
C LYS A 420 3.81 -24.84 15.40
N VAL A 421 4.74 -24.91 14.45
CA VAL A 421 4.78 -25.95 13.41
C VAL A 421 6.09 -26.75 13.45
N GLY A 422 7.05 -26.38 14.28
CA GLY A 422 8.38 -27.01 14.31
C GLY A 422 9.21 -26.71 13.05
N ALA A 423 9.02 -25.54 12.43
CA ALA A 423 9.78 -25.14 11.26
C ALA A 423 11.28 -25.05 11.58
N LYS A 424 12.13 -25.67 10.76
CA LYS A 424 13.60 -25.64 10.88
C LYS A 424 14.19 -24.80 9.76
N LEU A 425 15.31 -24.12 10.03
CA LEU A 425 16.05 -23.36 9.03
C LEU A 425 16.63 -24.22 7.90
N GLU A 426 16.84 -25.50 8.11
CA GLU A 426 17.35 -26.45 7.11
C GLU A 426 16.48 -26.53 5.84
N HIS A 427 15.18 -26.23 5.95
CA HIS A 427 14.28 -26.13 4.80
C HIS A 427 14.60 -24.94 3.89
N PHE A 428 15.50 -24.05 4.31
CA PHE A 428 15.90 -22.83 3.58
C PHE A 428 17.24 -22.93 2.87
N SER A 429 18.01 -24.03 3.05
CA SER A 429 19.32 -24.20 2.42
C SER A 429 19.28 -24.12 0.88
N LYS A 430 18.18 -24.61 0.27
CA LYS A 430 17.95 -24.49 -1.18
C LYS A 430 17.79 -23.05 -1.64
N ASN A 431 17.29 -22.16 -0.78
CA ASN A 431 17.08 -20.75 -1.08
C ASN A 431 18.41 -19.98 -1.12
N ILE A 432 19.40 -20.40 -0.30
CA ILE A 432 20.75 -19.83 -0.32
C ILE A 432 21.45 -20.16 -1.64
N LEU A 433 21.28 -21.39 -2.14
CA LEU A 433 21.83 -21.79 -3.43
C LEU A 433 21.28 -20.93 -4.58
N LEU A 434 20.01 -20.60 -4.53
CA LEU A 434 19.34 -19.76 -5.54
C LEU A 434 19.88 -18.33 -5.52
N LEU A 435 20.20 -17.79 -4.33
CA LEU A 435 20.87 -16.50 -4.21
C LEU A 435 22.28 -16.50 -4.81
N LEU A 436 23.02 -17.59 -4.67
CA LEU A 436 24.35 -17.73 -5.29
C LEU A 436 24.29 -17.73 -6.83
N PHE A 437 23.19 -18.23 -7.43
CA PHE A 437 22.98 -18.16 -8.88
C PHE A 437 22.68 -16.74 -9.39
N THR A 438 22.30 -15.80 -8.55
CA THR A 438 22.07 -14.41 -8.98
C THR A 438 23.37 -13.70 -9.35
N LEU A 439 24.48 -14.02 -8.70
CA LEU A 439 25.79 -13.38 -8.95
C LEU A 439 26.30 -13.56 -10.40
N PRO A 440 26.38 -14.78 -10.97
CA PRO A 440 26.80 -14.94 -12.36
C PRO A 440 25.79 -14.34 -13.36
N CYS A 441 24.49 -14.32 -13.03
CA CYS A 441 23.49 -13.68 -13.88
C CYS A 441 23.66 -12.15 -13.91
N ILE A 442 23.98 -11.52 -12.78
CA ILE A 442 24.32 -10.08 -12.73
C ILE A 442 25.57 -9.78 -13.56
N ALA A 443 26.62 -10.59 -13.41
CA ALA A 443 27.83 -10.43 -14.21
C ALA A 443 27.53 -10.54 -15.72
N LEU A 444 26.64 -11.46 -16.11
CA LEU A 444 26.20 -11.62 -17.49
C LEU A 444 25.40 -10.40 -17.99
N THR A 445 24.47 -9.85 -17.18
CA THR A 445 23.71 -8.64 -17.57
C THR A 445 24.60 -7.43 -17.73
N VAL A 446 25.55 -7.21 -16.83
CA VAL A 446 26.54 -6.13 -16.92
C VAL A 446 27.45 -6.31 -18.15
N PHE A 447 27.86 -7.55 -18.44
CA PHE A 447 28.66 -7.87 -19.62
C PHE A 447 27.89 -7.62 -20.93
N LEU A 448 26.63 -8.07 -21.00
CA LEU A 448 25.77 -7.84 -22.17
C LEU A 448 25.50 -6.35 -22.40
N LYS A 449 25.32 -5.57 -21.32
CA LYS A 449 25.21 -4.11 -21.39
C LYS A 449 26.44 -3.48 -22.05
N GLY A 450 27.65 -3.91 -21.66
CA GLY A 450 28.89 -3.43 -22.26
C GLY A 450 29.04 -3.78 -23.75
N ILE A 451 28.45 -4.89 -24.22
CA ILE A 451 28.48 -5.30 -25.63
C ILE A 451 27.43 -4.55 -26.47
N LEU A 452 26.24 -4.31 -25.90
CA LEU A 452 25.13 -3.69 -26.62
C LEU A 452 25.19 -2.16 -26.65
N CYS A 453 26.21 -1.55 -26.04
CA CYS A 453 26.36 -0.09 -25.89
C CYS A 453 25.10 0.61 -25.37
N LEU A 454 24.34 -0.06 -24.50
CA LEU A 454 23.15 0.46 -23.84
C LEU A 454 23.53 1.25 -22.58
#